data_dd90ab59da3f1a555d7cb5822fdd4bba
#
_entry.id   dd90ab59da3f1a555d7cb5822fdd4bba
#
_cell.length_a   1.000
_cell.length_b   1.000
_cell.length_c   1.000
_cell.angle_alpha   90.00
_cell.angle_beta   90.00
_cell.angle_gamma   90.00
#
_symmetry.space_group_name_H-M   'P 1'
#
loop_
_entity.id
_entity.type
_entity.pdbx_description
1 polymer ?
#
loop_
_entity_poly.entity_id
_entity_poly.type
_entity_poly.pdbx_seq_one_letter_code
_entity_poly.pdbx_strand_id
1 'polypeptide(L)'
;MPLLRRLITDHPHSELLVTTTTPTGSRLLIERLGNKIKHQYLPVDIPFFLNYFLNKWNPKILILLETEIWPNLINICKRRSIFTALVNARLSEKSKDNYLKYNSLIKPAIENIDLILAQFESDKRRFLEIADRKDINTCGNLKFDQDIPSELEDISKTIKQDWSTDGELRPILIAASTHETEEDEVLKAFKKILISSPNALLILVPRHLERFDRVKKIIQASGLALVSRSKKEDVKKNTQVLLGDTIGELNFLYSLSDVAFVGGSLIDHGGQNLLEPAAQGLALMSGPSLRNFSDISDQLIEKEGLAVIRSAEELSEKFIELVENPDVLKKSGEAAFEVFMTNRGALEKIINYLQEPLQA
;
A
#
# COMPACT_ATOMS: atom_id res chain seq x y z
N MET A 1 -9.19 1.45 -6.38
CA MET A 1 -9.56 2.64 -7.19
C MET A 1 -9.13 2.54 -8.66
N PRO A 2 -7.92 2.07 -9.06
CA PRO A 2 -7.55 1.95 -10.49
C PRO A 2 -8.54 1.12 -11.31
N LEU A 3 -8.91 -0.07 -10.86
CA LEU A 3 -9.86 -0.95 -11.54
C LEU A 3 -11.22 -0.27 -11.79
N LEU A 4 -11.79 0.40 -10.78
CA LEU A 4 -13.09 1.08 -10.93
C LEU A 4 -13.02 2.21 -11.97
N ARG A 5 -11.96 3.03 -11.95
CA ARG A 5 -11.76 4.10 -12.94
C ARG A 5 -11.65 3.53 -14.34
N ARG A 6 -10.89 2.44 -14.52
CA ARG A 6 -10.72 1.77 -15.81
C ARG A 6 -12.04 1.20 -16.32
N LEU A 7 -12.81 0.49 -15.48
CA LEU A 7 -14.13 -0.05 -15.86
C LEU A 7 -15.11 1.06 -16.25
N ILE A 8 -15.13 2.20 -15.54
CA ILE A 8 -15.97 3.37 -15.91
C ILE A 8 -15.57 3.92 -17.28
N THR A 9 -14.27 3.99 -17.56
CA THR A 9 -13.76 4.56 -18.83
C THR A 9 -14.02 3.62 -20.01
N ASP A 10 -13.75 2.33 -19.83
CA ASP A 10 -13.84 1.35 -20.92
C ASP A 10 -15.29 0.94 -21.20
N HIS A 11 -16.19 1.05 -20.21
CA HIS A 11 -17.61 0.66 -20.30
C HIS A 11 -18.55 1.80 -19.91
N PRO A 12 -18.57 2.94 -20.63
CA PRO A 12 -19.33 4.15 -20.24
C PRO A 12 -20.84 3.95 -20.27
N HIS A 13 -21.33 2.93 -20.97
CA HIS A 13 -22.76 2.59 -21.06
C HIS A 13 -23.20 1.51 -20.07
N SER A 14 -22.28 0.94 -19.31
CA SER A 14 -22.58 -0.08 -18.31
C SER A 14 -22.88 0.56 -16.96
N GLU A 15 -23.89 0.05 -16.28
CA GLU A 15 -24.22 0.47 -14.92
C GLU A 15 -23.30 -0.24 -13.92
N LEU A 16 -22.47 0.51 -13.22
CA LEU A 16 -21.54 -0.02 -12.24
C LEU A 16 -22.10 0.18 -10.82
N LEU A 17 -22.50 -0.93 -10.18
CA LEU A 17 -22.84 -0.95 -8.77
C LEU A 17 -21.61 -1.34 -7.94
N VAL A 18 -21.20 -0.48 -7.02
CA VAL A 18 -20.11 -0.78 -6.08
C VAL A 18 -20.70 -0.96 -4.69
N THR A 19 -20.40 -2.09 -4.07
CA THR A 19 -20.83 -2.36 -2.70
C THR A 19 -19.66 -2.21 -1.72
N THR A 20 -19.97 -1.81 -0.50
CA THR A 20 -19.02 -1.76 0.63
C THR A 20 -19.68 -2.33 1.88
N THR A 21 -18.84 -2.72 2.85
CA THR A 21 -19.29 -3.23 4.15
C THR A 21 -19.08 -2.23 5.29
N THR A 22 -18.37 -1.11 5.04
CA THR A 22 -18.01 -0.11 6.07
C THR A 22 -18.41 1.31 5.69
N PRO A 23 -18.80 2.16 6.67
CA PRO A 23 -19.11 3.57 6.42
C PRO A 23 -17.92 4.37 5.86
N THR A 24 -16.70 4.07 6.30
CA THR A 24 -15.48 4.73 5.82
C THR A 24 -15.23 4.42 4.34
N GLY A 25 -15.37 3.15 3.94
CA GLY A 25 -15.26 2.74 2.54
C GLY A 25 -16.31 3.40 1.66
N SER A 26 -17.56 3.47 2.14
CA SER A 26 -18.67 4.16 1.47
C SER A 26 -18.36 5.64 1.22
N ARG A 27 -17.95 6.37 2.26
CA ARG A 27 -17.62 7.79 2.16
C ARG A 27 -16.52 8.04 1.13
N LEU A 28 -15.40 7.33 1.25
CA LEU A 28 -14.26 7.47 0.34
C LEU A 28 -14.64 7.19 -1.12
N LEU A 29 -15.49 6.20 -1.35
CA LEU A 29 -15.96 5.82 -2.68
C LEU A 29 -16.81 6.95 -3.30
N ILE A 30 -17.77 7.47 -2.54
CA ILE A 30 -18.68 8.55 -2.98
C ILE A 30 -17.88 9.85 -3.23
N GLU A 31 -16.95 10.21 -2.34
CA GLU A 31 -16.09 11.38 -2.50
C GLU A 31 -15.25 11.32 -3.79
N ARG A 32 -14.73 10.14 -4.14
CA ARG A 32 -13.81 9.98 -5.28
C ARG A 32 -14.49 9.71 -6.62
N LEU A 33 -15.64 9.06 -6.64
CA LEU A 33 -16.30 8.63 -7.88
C LEU A 33 -17.66 9.29 -8.10
N GLY A 34 -18.31 9.81 -7.05
CA GLY A 34 -19.57 10.56 -7.13
C GLY A 34 -20.64 9.81 -7.93
N ASN A 35 -21.24 10.53 -8.88
CA ASN A 35 -22.35 10.01 -9.72
C ASN A 35 -21.91 9.04 -10.84
N LYS A 36 -20.62 8.73 -10.96
CA LYS A 36 -20.12 7.79 -11.98
C LYS A 36 -20.44 6.33 -11.64
N ILE A 37 -20.91 6.06 -10.42
CA ILE A 37 -21.24 4.73 -9.93
C ILE A 37 -22.56 4.78 -9.14
N LYS A 38 -23.22 3.63 -9.04
CA LYS A 38 -24.22 3.38 -7.99
C LYS A 38 -23.54 2.77 -6.78
N HIS A 39 -23.97 3.14 -5.59
CA HIS A 39 -23.45 2.60 -4.34
C HIS A 39 -24.55 2.06 -3.45
N GLN A 40 -24.29 0.93 -2.82
CA GLN A 40 -25.13 0.35 -1.77
C GLN A 40 -24.25 -0.49 -0.82
N TYR A 41 -24.64 -0.62 0.44
CA TYR A 41 -24.04 -1.61 1.33
C TYR A 41 -24.37 -3.03 0.89
N LEU A 42 -23.37 -3.92 0.90
CA LEU A 42 -23.61 -5.34 0.66
C LEU A 42 -24.51 -5.90 1.79
N PRO A 43 -25.63 -6.56 1.49
CA PRO A 43 -26.42 -7.22 2.52
C PRO A 43 -25.62 -8.37 3.18
N VAL A 44 -26.02 -8.74 4.39
CA VAL A 44 -25.45 -9.90 5.08
C VAL A 44 -25.61 -11.17 4.22
N ASP A 45 -24.65 -12.10 4.31
CA ASP A 45 -24.58 -13.31 3.46
C ASP A 45 -25.64 -14.35 3.84
N ILE A 46 -26.91 -13.92 3.83
CA ILE A 46 -28.10 -14.75 4.08
C ILE A 46 -28.92 -14.84 2.78
N PRO A 47 -29.29 -16.04 2.32
CA PRO A 47 -29.96 -16.25 1.03
C PRO A 47 -31.17 -15.37 0.77
N PHE A 48 -32.01 -15.10 1.79
CA PHE A 48 -33.19 -14.24 1.66
C PHE A 48 -32.84 -12.82 1.22
N PHE A 49 -31.89 -12.18 1.91
CA PHE A 49 -31.48 -10.80 1.61
C PHE A 49 -30.72 -10.71 0.30
N LEU A 50 -29.87 -11.72 0.02
CA LEU A 50 -29.10 -11.79 -1.22
C LEU A 50 -30.00 -11.98 -2.45
N ASN A 51 -31.02 -12.83 -2.35
CA ASN A 51 -31.99 -13.00 -3.44
C ASN A 51 -32.75 -11.70 -3.72
N TYR A 52 -33.19 -10.98 -2.68
CA TYR A 52 -33.82 -9.68 -2.86
C TYR A 52 -32.88 -8.66 -3.53
N PHE A 53 -31.63 -8.60 -3.07
CA PHE A 53 -30.60 -7.74 -3.64
C PHE A 53 -30.33 -8.05 -5.12
N LEU A 54 -30.09 -9.32 -5.44
CA LEU A 54 -29.81 -9.75 -6.81
C LEU A 54 -31.04 -9.58 -7.74
N ASN A 55 -32.25 -9.73 -7.23
CA ASN A 55 -33.47 -9.44 -8.01
C ASN A 55 -33.61 -7.94 -8.34
N LYS A 56 -33.24 -7.08 -7.38
CA LYS A 56 -33.30 -5.63 -7.56
C LYS A 56 -32.31 -5.13 -8.60
N TRP A 57 -31.06 -5.63 -8.53
CA TRP A 57 -29.96 -5.11 -9.34
C TRP A 57 -29.70 -5.91 -10.62
N ASN A 58 -30.09 -7.16 -10.65
CA ASN A 58 -29.95 -8.09 -11.78
C ASN A 58 -28.56 -7.99 -12.47
N PRO A 59 -27.46 -8.17 -11.74
CA PRO A 59 -26.13 -8.02 -12.30
C PRO A 59 -25.81 -9.14 -13.29
N LYS A 60 -25.07 -8.83 -14.36
CA LYS A 60 -24.51 -9.83 -15.26
C LYS A 60 -23.21 -10.42 -14.72
N ILE A 61 -22.45 -9.61 -14.00
CA ILE A 61 -21.12 -9.96 -13.46
C ILE A 61 -21.04 -9.54 -12.01
N LEU A 62 -20.44 -10.41 -11.18
CA LEU A 62 -20.01 -10.11 -9.83
C LEU A 62 -18.46 -10.11 -9.80
N ILE A 63 -17.87 -8.98 -9.41
CA ILE A 63 -16.42 -8.87 -9.21
C ILE A 63 -16.14 -8.70 -7.72
N LEU A 64 -15.49 -9.70 -7.14
CA LEU A 64 -15.02 -9.71 -5.74
C LEU A 64 -13.54 -9.30 -5.70
N LEU A 65 -13.15 -8.55 -4.68
CA LEU A 65 -11.79 -8.03 -4.50
C LEU A 65 -11.11 -8.61 -3.26
N GLU A 66 -9.84 -8.93 -3.38
CA GLU A 66 -8.98 -9.41 -2.29
C GLU A 66 -9.50 -10.71 -1.65
N THR A 67 -9.90 -10.67 -0.36
CA THR A 67 -10.30 -11.85 0.43
C THR A 67 -11.83 -11.94 0.60
N GLU A 68 -12.60 -11.28 -0.24
CA GLU A 68 -14.07 -11.18 -0.14
C GLU A 68 -14.76 -12.46 -0.65
N ILE A 69 -14.69 -13.54 0.15
CA ILE A 69 -15.39 -14.81 -0.14
C ILE A 69 -16.68 -14.84 0.65
N TRP A 70 -17.80 -14.74 -0.07
CA TRP A 70 -19.17 -14.76 0.44
C TRP A 70 -19.89 -16.01 -0.06
N PRO A 71 -19.89 -17.11 0.71
CA PRO A 71 -20.33 -18.43 0.21
C PRO A 71 -21.75 -18.47 -0.34
N ASN A 72 -22.71 -17.84 0.35
CA ASN A 72 -24.09 -17.84 -0.12
C ASN A 72 -24.25 -16.96 -1.37
N LEU A 73 -23.62 -15.79 -1.41
CA LEU A 73 -23.66 -14.91 -2.58
C LEU A 73 -23.09 -15.61 -3.81
N ILE A 74 -21.91 -16.21 -3.71
CA ILE A 74 -21.25 -16.93 -4.80
C ILE A 74 -22.12 -18.10 -5.29
N ASN A 75 -22.66 -18.92 -4.38
CA ASN A 75 -23.51 -20.04 -4.72
C ASN A 75 -24.83 -19.61 -5.38
N ILE A 76 -25.41 -18.49 -4.99
CA ILE A 76 -26.62 -17.94 -5.64
C ILE A 76 -26.28 -17.39 -7.04
N CYS A 77 -25.15 -16.68 -7.19
CA CYS A 77 -24.69 -16.18 -8.48
C CYS A 77 -24.46 -17.34 -9.46
N LYS A 78 -23.79 -18.41 -9.03
CA LYS A 78 -23.58 -19.61 -9.86
C LYS A 78 -24.91 -20.21 -10.34
N ARG A 79 -25.89 -20.37 -9.45
CA ARG A 79 -27.24 -20.89 -9.81
C ARG A 79 -28.01 -19.98 -10.77
N ARG A 80 -27.71 -18.69 -10.80
CA ARG A 80 -28.32 -17.69 -11.69
C ARG A 80 -27.52 -17.42 -12.95
N SER A 81 -26.44 -18.17 -13.18
CA SER A 81 -25.50 -17.96 -14.30
C SER A 81 -24.92 -16.54 -14.33
N ILE A 82 -24.75 -15.90 -13.15
CA ILE A 82 -24.05 -14.65 -13.01
C ILE A 82 -22.55 -14.97 -12.94
N PHE A 83 -21.78 -14.48 -13.91
CA PHE A 83 -20.33 -14.66 -13.94
C PHE A 83 -19.68 -14.07 -12.69
N THR A 84 -18.90 -14.85 -11.97
CA THR A 84 -18.26 -14.44 -10.72
C THR A 84 -16.75 -14.45 -10.86
N ALA A 85 -16.11 -13.31 -10.69
CA ALA A 85 -14.66 -13.15 -10.67
C ALA A 85 -14.17 -12.73 -9.29
N LEU A 86 -13.13 -13.39 -8.78
CA LEU A 86 -12.36 -12.94 -7.63
C LEU A 86 -11.01 -12.42 -8.15
N VAL A 87 -10.81 -11.11 -8.09
CA VAL A 87 -9.63 -10.45 -8.65
C VAL A 87 -8.77 -9.81 -7.57
N ASN A 88 -7.48 -9.64 -7.84
CA ASN A 88 -6.51 -9.20 -6.84
C ASN A 88 -6.58 -10.07 -5.57
N ALA A 89 -6.81 -11.37 -5.75
CA ALA A 89 -7.12 -12.30 -4.66
C ALA A 89 -5.89 -12.50 -3.76
N ARG A 90 -6.10 -12.31 -2.47
CA ARG A 90 -5.08 -12.50 -1.43
C ARG A 90 -5.58 -13.48 -0.39
N LEU A 91 -4.71 -14.37 0.06
CA LEU A 91 -5.04 -15.33 1.11
C LEU A 91 -3.84 -15.55 2.03
N SER A 92 -3.90 -15.04 3.27
CA SER A 92 -2.85 -15.29 4.26
C SER A 92 -2.90 -16.73 4.79
N GLU A 93 -1.78 -17.25 5.33
CA GLU A 93 -1.74 -18.57 5.98
C GLU A 93 -2.83 -18.69 7.05
N LYS A 94 -2.95 -17.68 7.92
CA LYS A 94 -3.98 -17.64 8.96
C LYS A 94 -5.40 -17.73 8.40
N SER A 95 -5.67 -17.04 7.28
CA SER A 95 -6.98 -17.10 6.64
C SER A 95 -7.23 -18.44 5.99
N LYS A 96 -6.22 -19.04 5.34
CA LYS A 96 -6.27 -20.39 4.79
C LYS A 96 -6.62 -21.42 5.87
N ASP A 97 -5.90 -21.39 7.00
CA ASP A 97 -6.15 -22.32 8.12
C ASP A 97 -7.57 -22.17 8.68
N ASN A 98 -8.09 -20.94 8.74
CA ASN A 98 -9.47 -20.71 9.14
C ASN A 98 -10.47 -21.23 8.09
N TYR A 99 -10.20 -21.05 6.81
CA TYR A 99 -11.06 -21.56 5.73
C TYR A 99 -11.10 -23.09 5.70
N LEU A 100 -9.98 -23.75 5.97
CA LEU A 100 -9.93 -25.21 6.09
C LEU A 100 -10.77 -25.74 7.25
N LYS A 101 -10.94 -25.00 8.36
CA LYS A 101 -11.86 -25.38 9.46
C LYS A 101 -13.32 -25.41 9.02
N TYR A 102 -13.70 -24.56 8.05
CA TYR A 102 -15.06 -24.46 7.50
C TYR A 102 -15.10 -24.96 6.04
N ASN A 103 -14.28 -25.98 5.72
CA ASN A 103 -14.05 -26.45 4.36
C ASN A 103 -15.32 -26.86 3.62
N SER A 104 -16.29 -27.45 4.31
CA SER A 104 -17.58 -27.85 3.73
C SER A 104 -18.41 -26.67 3.17
N LEU A 105 -18.15 -25.45 3.65
CA LEU A 105 -18.82 -24.23 3.19
C LEU A 105 -17.94 -23.45 2.20
N ILE A 106 -16.65 -23.35 2.48
CA ILE A 106 -15.71 -22.50 1.73
C ILE A 106 -15.26 -23.16 0.43
N LYS A 107 -14.92 -24.45 0.45
CA LYS A 107 -14.46 -25.16 -0.75
C LYS A 107 -15.46 -25.07 -1.92
N PRO A 108 -16.76 -25.41 -1.76
CA PRO A 108 -17.73 -25.26 -2.85
C PRO A 108 -17.90 -23.81 -3.33
N ALA A 109 -17.76 -22.84 -2.42
CA ALA A 109 -17.83 -21.42 -2.80
C ALA A 109 -16.67 -21.04 -3.73
N ILE A 110 -15.43 -21.40 -3.37
CA ILE A 110 -14.25 -21.14 -4.21
C ILE A 110 -14.37 -21.87 -5.55
N GLU A 111 -14.84 -23.13 -5.56
CA GLU A 111 -15.03 -23.91 -6.78
C GLU A 111 -16.11 -23.32 -7.71
N ASN A 112 -17.08 -22.60 -7.18
CA ASN A 112 -18.14 -21.95 -7.95
C ASN A 112 -17.77 -20.56 -8.51
N ILE A 113 -16.60 -20.02 -8.17
CA ILE A 113 -16.08 -18.78 -8.78
C ILE A 113 -15.60 -19.10 -10.20
N ASP A 114 -16.05 -18.37 -11.21
CA ASP A 114 -15.69 -18.63 -12.61
C ASP A 114 -14.25 -18.22 -12.95
N LEU A 115 -13.74 -17.15 -12.33
CA LEU A 115 -12.37 -16.64 -12.54
C LEU A 115 -11.72 -16.26 -11.21
N ILE A 116 -10.53 -16.79 -10.93
CA ILE A 116 -9.70 -16.38 -9.78
C ILE A 116 -8.35 -15.87 -10.27
N LEU A 117 -8.05 -14.60 -9.94
CA LEU A 117 -6.77 -13.96 -10.23
C LEU A 117 -6.07 -13.61 -8.91
N ALA A 118 -5.13 -14.43 -8.50
CA ALA A 118 -4.35 -14.26 -7.28
C ALA A 118 -3.28 -13.16 -7.43
N GLN A 119 -2.92 -12.50 -6.33
CA GLN A 119 -1.86 -11.48 -6.36
C GLN A 119 -0.50 -12.13 -6.67
N PHE A 120 -0.13 -13.18 -5.95
CA PHE A 120 1.15 -13.86 -6.04
C PHE A 120 1.00 -15.38 -6.12
N GLU A 121 2.05 -16.08 -6.51
CA GLU A 121 2.08 -17.56 -6.53
C GLU A 121 1.88 -18.17 -5.14
N SER A 122 2.27 -17.46 -4.08
CA SER A 122 1.99 -17.86 -2.70
C SER A 122 0.49 -17.89 -2.40
N ASP A 123 -0.26 -16.86 -2.83
CA ASP A 123 -1.72 -16.80 -2.68
C ASP A 123 -2.39 -17.90 -3.50
N LYS A 124 -1.98 -18.06 -4.76
CA LYS A 124 -2.48 -19.13 -5.64
C LYS A 124 -2.31 -20.51 -5.00
N ARG A 125 -1.14 -20.84 -4.46
CA ARG A 125 -0.89 -22.11 -3.78
C ARG A 125 -1.85 -22.32 -2.62
N ARG A 126 -2.09 -21.30 -1.79
CA ARG A 126 -3.02 -21.39 -0.65
C ARG A 126 -4.47 -21.62 -1.08
N PHE A 127 -4.91 -21.02 -2.19
CA PHE A 127 -6.23 -21.33 -2.76
C PHE A 127 -6.32 -22.76 -3.27
N LEU A 128 -5.27 -23.30 -3.91
CA LEU A 128 -5.20 -24.69 -4.39
C LEU A 128 -5.20 -25.73 -3.25
N GLU A 129 -4.73 -25.35 -2.06
CA GLU A 129 -4.83 -26.22 -0.87
C GLU A 129 -6.27 -26.36 -0.33
N ILE A 130 -7.15 -25.37 -0.62
CA ILE A 130 -8.55 -25.37 -0.16
C ILE A 130 -9.48 -26.00 -1.20
N ALA A 131 -9.28 -25.70 -2.48
CA ALA A 131 -10.19 -26.05 -3.57
C ALA A 131 -9.47 -26.89 -4.63
N ASP A 132 -10.18 -27.88 -5.17
CA ASP A 132 -9.66 -28.77 -6.22
C ASP A 132 -9.82 -28.09 -7.59
N ARG A 133 -8.97 -27.08 -7.85
CA ARG A 133 -8.94 -26.27 -9.07
C ARG A 133 -7.54 -26.25 -9.69
N LYS A 134 -7.45 -26.02 -11.02
CA LYS A 134 -6.18 -25.84 -11.74
C LYS A 134 -6.10 -24.51 -12.50
N ASP A 135 -7.20 -23.76 -12.54
CA ASP A 135 -7.43 -22.58 -13.37
C ASP A 135 -7.26 -21.25 -12.61
N ILE A 136 -6.47 -21.24 -11.54
CA ILE A 136 -6.12 -20.03 -10.82
C ILE A 136 -4.88 -19.40 -11.46
N ASN A 137 -5.01 -18.14 -11.90
CA ASN A 137 -3.92 -17.39 -12.50
C ASN A 137 -3.40 -16.31 -11.55
N THR A 138 -2.16 -15.84 -11.78
CA THR A 138 -1.58 -14.72 -11.04
C THR A 138 -1.65 -13.46 -11.86
N CYS A 139 -2.11 -12.37 -11.25
CA CYS A 139 -2.21 -11.07 -11.92
C CYS A 139 -1.22 -10.03 -11.41
N GLY A 140 -0.62 -10.20 -10.23
CA GLY A 140 0.07 -9.17 -9.50
C GLY A 140 -0.88 -8.40 -8.56
N ASN A 141 -0.39 -7.35 -7.92
CA ASN A 141 -1.18 -6.57 -6.97
C ASN A 141 -1.50 -5.19 -7.54
N LEU A 142 -2.78 -4.83 -7.59
CA LEU A 142 -3.29 -3.53 -8.05
C LEU A 142 -2.68 -2.31 -7.33
N LYS A 143 -2.04 -2.50 -6.19
CA LYS A 143 -1.33 -1.43 -5.48
C LYS A 143 -0.09 -0.95 -6.23
N PHE A 144 0.50 -1.77 -7.10
CA PHE A 144 1.62 -1.38 -7.96
C PHE A 144 1.20 -0.53 -9.18
N ASP A 145 -0.08 -0.56 -9.55
CA ASP A 145 -0.60 0.20 -10.69
C ASP A 145 -1.09 1.61 -10.28
N GLN A 146 -0.47 2.19 -9.26
CA GLN A 146 -0.70 3.58 -8.91
C GLN A 146 0.16 4.47 -9.81
N ASP A 147 -0.49 5.48 -10.39
CA ASP A 147 0.22 6.53 -11.13
C ASP A 147 1.00 7.40 -10.15
N ILE A 148 2.29 7.59 -10.43
CA ILE A 148 3.09 8.61 -9.79
C ILE A 148 2.94 9.86 -10.66
N PRO A 149 2.37 10.97 -10.13
CA PRO A 149 2.27 12.19 -10.92
C PRO A 149 3.67 12.68 -11.31
N SER A 150 3.95 12.77 -12.60
CA SER A 150 5.22 13.29 -13.14
C SER A 150 5.55 14.72 -12.66
N GLU A 151 4.52 15.50 -12.36
CA GLU A 151 4.64 16.86 -11.83
C GLU A 151 5.31 16.91 -10.45
N LEU A 152 5.26 15.82 -9.66
CA LEU A 152 5.89 15.78 -8.33
C LEU A 152 7.41 15.87 -8.40
N GLU A 153 8.03 15.36 -9.45
CA GLU A 153 9.49 15.36 -9.58
C GLU A 153 10.06 16.79 -9.70
N ASP A 154 9.46 17.64 -10.53
CA ASP A 154 9.93 19.03 -10.72
C ASP A 154 9.65 19.89 -9.50
N ILE A 155 8.47 19.69 -8.87
CA ILE A 155 8.11 20.40 -7.63
C ILE A 155 9.08 20.02 -6.50
N SER A 156 9.37 18.73 -6.36
CA SER A 156 10.26 18.25 -5.29
C SER A 156 11.71 18.73 -5.48
N LYS A 157 12.22 18.76 -6.71
CA LYS A 157 13.55 19.33 -7.00
C LYS A 157 13.65 20.80 -6.57
N THR A 158 12.66 21.60 -6.90
CA THR A 158 12.62 23.03 -6.50
C THR A 158 12.63 23.16 -4.97
N ILE A 159 11.77 22.43 -4.27
CA ILE A 159 11.69 22.47 -2.80
C ILE A 159 13.00 21.98 -2.15
N LYS A 160 13.61 20.93 -2.66
CA LYS A 160 14.92 20.42 -2.14
C LYS A 160 16.02 21.49 -2.32
N GLN A 161 15.98 22.25 -3.41
CA GLN A 161 16.90 23.38 -3.62
C GLN A 161 16.65 24.51 -2.62
N ASP A 162 15.39 24.87 -2.37
CA ASP A 162 15.02 25.89 -1.36
C ASP A 162 15.45 25.47 0.06
N TRP A 163 15.46 24.18 0.35
CA TRP A 163 15.90 23.63 1.63
C TRP A 163 17.41 23.43 1.74
N SER A 164 18.16 23.71 0.67
CA SER A 164 19.61 23.56 0.66
C SER A 164 20.30 24.41 1.74
N THR A 165 21.46 23.95 2.20
CA THR A 165 22.26 24.63 3.21
C THR A 165 23.62 24.96 2.60
N ASP A 166 23.96 26.23 2.57
CA ASP A 166 25.22 26.75 2.02
C ASP A 166 25.52 26.32 0.57
N GLY A 167 24.43 26.11 -0.23
CA GLY A 167 24.48 25.69 -1.63
C GLY A 167 24.55 24.19 -1.83
N GLU A 168 24.58 23.40 -0.75
CA GLU A 168 24.56 21.94 -0.79
C GLU A 168 23.15 21.41 -0.46
N LEU A 169 22.73 20.37 -1.19
CA LEU A 169 21.49 19.66 -0.90
C LEU A 169 21.62 18.95 0.45
N ARG A 170 20.57 18.98 1.22
CA ARG A 170 20.49 18.29 2.52
C ARG A 170 20.18 16.83 2.30
N PRO A 171 20.85 15.88 2.98
CA PRO A 171 20.41 14.50 3.04
C PRO A 171 19.08 14.41 3.80
N ILE A 172 18.07 13.76 3.20
CA ILE A 172 16.71 13.69 3.76
C ILE A 172 16.32 12.24 4.03
N LEU A 173 16.15 11.92 5.32
CA LEU A 173 15.56 10.68 5.78
C LEU A 173 14.05 10.90 5.99
N ILE A 174 13.22 10.07 5.36
CA ILE A 174 11.81 9.97 5.78
C ILE A 174 11.58 8.72 6.62
N ALA A 175 11.00 8.89 7.81
CA ALA A 175 10.46 7.81 8.61
C ALA A 175 8.94 7.81 8.49
N ALA A 176 8.43 6.90 7.66
CA ALA A 176 7.06 6.92 7.19
C ALA A 176 6.20 5.85 7.87
N SER A 177 4.97 6.23 8.18
CA SER A 177 3.96 5.33 8.79
C SER A 177 4.45 4.69 10.08
N THR A 178 5.11 5.47 10.92
CA THR A 178 5.66 5.02 12.20
C THR A 178 4.57 4.75 13.23
N HIS A 179 4.85 3.84 14.13
CA HIS A 179 4.00 3.44 15.25
C HIS A 179 4.64 3.81 16.59
N GLU A 180 3.89 3.61 17.67
CA GLU A 180 4.36 3.84 19.03
C GLU A 180 5.67 3.07 19.30
N THR A 181 6.61 3.71 19.95
CA THR A 181 7.99 3.30 20.23
C THR A 181 8.96 3.41 19.06
N GLU A 182 8.52 3.30 17.80
CA GLU A 182 9.41 3.47 16.64
C GLU A 182 9.91 4.91 16.53
N GLU A 183 9.06 5.90 16.85
CA GLU A 183 9.47 7.31 16.80
C GLU A 183 10.65 7.62 17.75
N ASP A 184 10.70 6.98 18.91
CA ASP A 184 11.81 7.14 19.85
C ASP A 184 13.10 6.57 19.27
N GLU A 185 13.05 5.38 18.63
CA GLU A 185 14.18 4.76 17.97
C GLU A 185 14.66 5.58 16.76
N VAL A 186 13.74 6.08 15.94
CA VAL A 186 14.05 6.97 14.80
C VAL A 186 14.74 8.25 15.28
N LEU A 187 14.24 8.89 16.32
CA LEU A 187 14.83 10.13 16.88
C LEU A 187 16.21 9.87 17.49
N LYS A 188 16.43 8.73 18.15
CA LYS A 188 17.77 8.31 18.65
C LYS A 188 18.73 8.14 17.48
N ALA A 189 18.32 7.44 16.42
CA ALA A 189 19.11 7.25 15.21
C ALA A 189 19.44 8.60 14.56
N PHE A 190 18.44 9.47 14.43
CA PHE A 190 18.60 10.77 13.79
C PHE A 190 19.58 11.69 14.55
N LYS A 191 19.58 11.67 15.88
CA LYS A 191 20.59 12.38 16.67
C LYS A 191 22.03 11.91 16.37
N LYS A 192 22.22 10.61 16.11
CA LYS A 192 23.52 10.07 15.69
C LYS A 192 23.87 10.50 14.28
N ILE A 193 22.90 10.49 13.36
CA ILE A 193 23.05 11.00 11.99
C ILE A 193 23.54 12.45 12.00
N LEU A 194 22.97 13.31 12.85
CA LEU A 194 23.35 14.71 12.94
C LEU A 194 24.81 14.95 13.41
N ILE A 195 25.46 13.95 14.00
CA ILE A 195 26.90 14.04 14.34
C ILE A 195 27.75 13.97 13.06
N SER A 196 27.41 13.08 12.13
CA SER A 196 28.14 12.89 10.87
C SER A 196 27.61 13.80 9.75
N SER A 197 26.31 14.09 9.74
CA SER A 197 25.63 14.91 8.73
C SER A 197 24.81 16.01 9.42
N PRO A 198 25.43 17.11 9.90
CA PRO A 198 24.77 18.14 10.70
C PRO A 198 23.64 18.88 9.98
N ASN A 199 23.65 18.87 8.63
CA ASN A 199 22.63 19.47 7.76
C ASN A 199 21.51 18.51 7.40
N ALA A 200 21.52 17.24 7.84
CA ALA A 200 20.46 16.28 7.52
C ALA A 200 19.07 16.78 7.99
N LEU A 201 18.04 16.33 7.29
CA LEU A 201 16.63 16.59 7.64
C LEU A 201 15.91 15.26 7.84
N LEU A 202 15.13 15.16 8.91
CA LEU A 202 14.20 14.07 9.14
C LEU A 202 12.79 14.53 8.78
N ILE A 203 12.10 13.78 7.92
CA ILE A 203 10.65 13.87 7.73
C ILE A 203 10.03 12.73 8.52
N LEU A 204 9.26 13.04 9.59
CA LEU A 204 8.64 12.03 10.45
C LEU A 204 7.13 12.02 10.24
N VAL A 205 6.59 10.88 9.77
CA VAL A 205 5.18 10.74 9.40
C VAL A 205 4.54 9.60 10.21
N PRO A 206 3.82 9.91 11.30
CA PRO A 206 3.10 8.89 12.08
C PRO A 206 1.94 8.27 11.29
N ARG A 207 1.66 6.99 11.53
CA ARG A 207 0.61 6.24 10.80
C ARG A 207 -0.80 6.73 11.10
N HIS A 208 -1.08 7.17 12.32
CA HIS A 208 -2.41 7.48 12.83
C HIS A 208 -2.54 8.94 13.25
N LEU A 209 -3.64 9.58 12.84
CA LEU A 209 -3.95 10.99 13.12
C LEU A 209 -3.93 11.34 14.60
N GLU A 210 -4.52 10.47 15.41
CA GLU A 210 -4.61 10.64 16.86
C GLU A 210 -3.25 10.69 17.56
N ARG A 211 -2.18 10.33 16.85
CA ARG A 211 -0.81 10.34 17.37
C ARG A 211 -0.03 11.62 17.06
N PHE A 212 -0.51 12.44 16.12
CA PHE A 212 0.25 13.62 15.65
C PHE A 212 0.67 14.54 16.80
N ASP A 213 -0.24 14.90 17.70
CA ASP A 213 0.08 15.76 18.85
C ASP A 213 1.05 15.09 19.82
N ARG A 214 0.93 13.78 20.02
CA ARG A 214 1.84 13.02 20.89
C ARG A 214 3.25 12.98 20.31
N VAL A 215 3.37 12.64 19.03
CA VAL A 215 4.67 12.59 18.34
C VAL A 215 5.32 13.98 18.30
N LYS A 216 4.54 15.04 18.08
CA LYS A 216 5.02 16.41 18.18
C LYS A 216 5.69 16.70 19.53
N LYS A 217 5.05 16.29 20.64
CA LYS A 217 5.62 16.45 22.00
C LYS A 217 6.90 15.63 22.19
N ILE A 218 6.96 14.41 21.65
CA ILE A 218 8.17 13.55 21.68
C ILE A 218 9.33 14.26 20.94
N ILE A 219 9.09 14.81 19.76
CA ILE A 219 10.12 15.54 19.01
C ILE A 219 10.58 16.78 19.80
N GLN A 220 9.66 17.56 20.34
CA GLN A 220 9.99 18.72 21.18
C GLN A 220 10.83 18.36 22.40
N ALA A 221 10.45 17.29 23.10
CA ALA A 221 11.21 16.77 24.25
C ALA A 221 12.61 16.27 23.86
N SER A 222 12.81 15.86 22.61
CA SER A 222 14.13 15.44 22.12
C SER A 222 15.11 16.61 21.93
N GLY A 223 14.63 17.87 21.94
CA GLY A 223 15.43 19.08 21.73
C GLY A 223 15.77 19.39 20.28
N LEU A 224 15.17 18.68 19.31
CA LEU A 224 15.37 18.89 17.88
C LEU A 224 14.49 20.07 17.37
N ALA A 225 15.03 20.87 16.45
CA ALA A 225 14.31 21.98 15.83
C ALA A 225 13.22 21.45 14.89
N LEU A 226 11.95 21.63 15.27
CA LEU A 226 10.76 21.07 14.65
C LEU A 226 9.96 22.11 13.89
N VAL A 227 9.45 21.75 12.70
CA VAL A 227 8.35 22.41 12.00
C VAL A 227 7.23 21.41 11.68
N SER A 228 5.98 21.89 11.57
CA SER A 228 4.80 21.07 11.28
C SER A 228 4.25 21.36 9.89
N ARG A 229 4.00 20.33 9.10
CA ARG A 229 3.41 20.42 7.75
C ARG A 229 2.00 21.00 7.77
N SER A 230 1.16 20.56 8.72
CA SER A 230 -0.22 21.06 8.88
C SER A 230 -0.30 22.56 9.14
N LYS A 231 0.73 23.14 9.74
CA LYS A 231 0.81 24.58 9.99
C LYS A 231 1.41 25.37 8.85
N LYS A 232 1.85 24.71 7.77
CA LYS A 232 2.54 25.32 6.63
C LYS A 232 3.78 26.12 7.06
N GLU A 233 4.47 25.64 8.10
CA GLU A 233 5.71 26.23 8.59
C GLU A 233 6.85 25.96 7.59
N ASP A 234 7.66 26.97 7.30
CA ASP A 234 8.77 26.84 6.37
C ASP A 234 9.92 26.03 6.96
N VAL A 235 10.48 25.12 6.16
CA VAL A 235 11.73 24.43 6.51
C VAL A 235 12.90 25.38 6.30
N LYS A 236 13.59 25.73 7.39
CA LYS A 236 14.75 26.64 7.41
C LYS A 236 16.04 25.84 7.57
N LYS A 237 17.21 26.50 7.39
CA LYS A 237 18.53 25.88 7.56
C LYS A 237 18.69 25.15 8.89
N ASN A 238 18.16 25.71 9.98
CA ASN A 238 18.24 25.13 11.32
C ASN A 238 17.13 24.12 11.64
N THR A 239 16.15 23.91 10.73
CA THR A 239 15.12 22.89 10.93
C THR A 239 15.76 21.51 10.85
N GLN A 240 15.51 20.67 11.83
CA GLN A 240 16.04 19.30 11.89
C GLN A 240 14.97 18.27 11.64
N VAL A 241 13.72 18.57 12.02
CA VAL A 241 12.59 17.64 11.83
C VAL A 241 11.42 18.37 11.18
N LEU A 242 10.88 17.82 10.11
CA LEU A 242 9.58 18.14 9.55
C LEU A 242 8.58 17.06 9.99
N LEU A 243 7.61 17.42 10.80
CA LEU A 243 6.50 16.54 11.13
C LEU A 243 5.49 16.53 9.99
N GLY A 244 5.29 15.37 9.37
CA GLY A 244 4.28 15.14 8.32
C GLY A 244 2.93 14.81 8.97
N ASP A 245 2.30 15.81 9.58
CA ASP A 245 1.03 15.73 10.29
C ASP A 245 -0.17 16.08 9.39
N THR A 246 -0.16 15.57 8.16
CA THR A 246 -1.21 15.75 7.15
C THR A 246 -1.65 14.39 6.56
N ILE A 247 -2.85 14.37 5.96
CA ILE A 247 -3.37 13.17 5.31
C ILE A 247 -3.24 13.29 3.79
N GLY A 248 -2.86 12.18 3.13
CA GLY A 248 -2.85 12.08 1.67
C GLY A 248 -1.62 12.72 0.99
N GLU A 249 -0.66 13.24 1.76
CA GLU A 249 0.57 13.86 1.24
C GLU A 249 1.80 12.92 1.29
N LEU A 250 1.65 11.65 1.67
CA LEU A 250 2.79 10.75 1.88
C LEU A 250 3.64 10.58 0.61
N ASN A 251 3.03 10.41 -0.55
CA ASN A 251 3.76 10.33 -1.83
C ASN A 251 4.57 11.59 -2.14
N PHE A 252 4.01 12.76 -1.83
CA PHE A 252 4.73 14.03 -1.95
C PHE A 252 5.92 14.09 -0.98
N LEU A 253 5.76 13.66 0.28
CA LEU A 253 6.85 13.63 1.25
C LEU A 253 7.94 12.62 0.88
N TYR A 254 7.58 11.49 0.27
CA TYR A 254 8.57 10.57 -0.31
C TYR A 254 9.37 11.23 -1.43
N SER A 255 8.75 11.99 -2.34
CA SER A 255 9.46 12.65 -3.44
C SER A 255 10.49 13.68 -2.98
N LEU A 256 10.36 14.19 -1.75
CA LEU A 256 11.33 15.09 -1.12
C LEU A 256 12.50 14.38 -0.44
N SER A 257 12.49 13.05 -0.37
CA SER A 257 13.41 12.27 0.46
C SER A 257 14.48 11.56 -0.38
N ASP A 258 15.54 11.11 0.26
CA ASP A 258 16.60 10.33 -0.37
C ASP A 258 16.58 8.88 0.11
N VAL A 259 16.28 8.66 1.38
CA VAL A 259 16.19 7.35 2.02
C VAL A 259 14.88 7.26 2.80
N ALA A 260 14.20 6.12 2.70
CA ALA A 260 12.95 5.88 3.41
C ALA A 260 13.08 4.75 4.44
N PHE A 261 12.80 5.05 5.70
CA PHE A 261 12.47 4.06 6.71
C PHE A 261 10.96 3.85 6.76
N VAL A 262 10.49 2.61 6.55
CA VAL A 262 9.07 2.26 6.59
C VAL A 262 8.72 1.57 7.91
N GLY A 263 7.87 2.23 8.69
CA GLY A 263 7.51 1.81 10.03
C GLY A 263 6.51 0.64 10.12
N GLY A 264 6.02 0.36 11.35
CA GLY A 264 5.27 -0.83 11.67
C GLY A 264 6.12 -2.11 11.59
N SER A 265 7.43 -1.96 11.62
CA SER A 265 8.41 -2.97 11.24
C SER A 265 9.47 -3.26 12.30
N LEU A 266 9.84 -2.31 13.16
CA LEU A 266 10.64 -2.55 14.37
C LEU A 266 9.81 -3.17 15.49
N ILE A 267 8.51 -3.00 15.43
CA ILE A 267 7.54 -3.65 16.30
C ILE A 267 6.86 -4.81 15.56
N ASP A 268 6.23 -5.74 16.28
CA ASP A 268 5.54 -6.88 15.65
C ASP A 268 4.18 -6.49 15.05
N HIS A 269 4.19 -5.55 14.09
CA HIS A 269 2.98 -5.11 13.39
C HIS A 269 2.89 -5.64 11.95
N GLY A 270 3.98 -6.15 11.38
CA GLY A 270 4.01 -6.77 10.06
C GLY A 270 4.41 -5.84 8.92
N GLY A 271 4.91 -4.64 9.23
CA GLY A 271 5.38 -3.65 8.26
C GLY A 271 4.25 -2.87 7.58
N GLN A 272 4.60 -1.71 7.03
CA GLN A 272 3.74 -0.86 6.22
C GLN A 272 4.14 -0.94 4.73
N ASN A 273 3.47 -0.17 3.87
CA ASN A 273 3.61 -0.25 2.43
C ASN A 273 5.02 0.17 1.94
N LEU A 274 5.78 -0.77 1.41
CA LEU A 274 7.10 -0.55 0.81
C LEU A 274 7.02 -0.06 -0.64
N LEU A 275 5.86 -0.15 -1.29
CA LEU A 275 5.70 0.12 -2.72
C LEU A 275 5.72 1.60 -3.06
N GLU A 276 5.16 2.45 -2.18
CA GLU A 276 5.12 3.89 -2.40
C GLU A 276 6.53 4.49 -2.47
N PRO A 277 7.43 4.24 -1.50
CA PRO A 277 8.81 4.73 -1.60
C PRO A 277 9.63 4.01 -2.68
N ALA A 278 9.40 2.72 -2.95
CA ALA A 278 10.04 2.00 -4.06
C ALA A 278 9.69 2.63 -5.42
N ALA A 279 8.43 3.04 -5.60
CA ALA A 279 7.96 3.72 -6.78
C ALA A 279 8.62 5.09 -7.01
N GLN A 280 9.15 5.72 -5.96
CA GLN A 280 9.92 6.97 -6.03
C GLN A 280 11.42 6.72 -6.23
N GLY A 281 11.85 5.46 -6.32
CA GLY A 281 13.26 5.11 -6.45
C GLY A 281 14.10 5.42 -5.20
N LEU A 282 13.50 5.39 -4.01
CA LEU A 282 14.22 5.61 -2.75
C LEU A 282 14.94 4.33 -2.31
N ALA A 283 16.11 4.48 -1.70
CA ALA A 283 16.72 3.42 -0.93
C ALA A 283 15.87 3.14 0.31
N LEU A 284 15.53 1.86 0.56
CA LEU A 284 14.57 1.50 1.59
C LEU A 284 15.25 0.89 2.82
N MET A 285 14.73 1.23 3.97
CA MET A 285 15.03 0.60 5.25
C MET A 285 13.74 0.19 5.94
N SER A 286 13.76 -0.93 6.64
CA SER A 286 12.60 -1.41 7.42
C SER A 286 13.08 -2.31 8.55
N GLY A 287 12.28 -2.46 9.59
CA GLY A 287 12.54 -3.47 10.63
C GLY A 287 12.26 -4.90 10.15
N PRO A 288 12.51 -5.91 10.98
CA PRO A 288 12.37 -7.32 10.60
C PRO A 288 10.92 -7.82 10.51
N SER A 289 9.94 -7.09 11.02
CA SER A 289 8.54 -7.48 10.93
C SER A 289 7.93 -7.07 9.59
N LEU A 290 7.94 -7.97 8.59
CA LEU A 290 7.56 -7.71 7.20
C LEU A 290 6.43 -8.62 6.68
N ARG A 291 5.75 -9.36 7.56
CA ARG A 291 4.76 -10.39 7.19
C ARG A 291 3.58 -9.89 6.33
N ASN A 292 3.25 -8.59 6.40
CA ASN A 292 2.17 -8.03 5.57
C ASN A 292 2.59 -7.83 4.11
N PHE A 293 3.90 -7.83 3.85
CA PHE A 293 4.51 -7.56 2.55
C PHE A 293 5.62 -8.58 2.20
N SER A 294 5.54 -9.81 2.73
CA SER A 294 6.61 -10.84 2.62
C SER A 294 7.12 -11.02 1.19
N ASP A 295 6.20 -11.29 0.24
CA ASP A 295 6.58 -11.55 -1.16
C ASP A 295 7.36 -10.37 -1.80
N ILE A 296 7.05 -9.14 -1.38
CA ILE A 296 7.70 -7.93 -1.90
C ILE A 296 8.99 -7.63 -1.15
N SER A 297 8.97 -7.75 0.18
CA SER A 297 10.18 -7.53 0.98
C SER A 297 11.28 -8.52 0.61
N ASP A 298 10.95 -9.78 0.34
CA ASP A 298 11.93 -10.78 -0.08
C ASP A 298 12.58 -10.40 -1.42
N GLN A 299 11.80 -9.96 -2.41
CA GLN A 299 12.32 -9.47 -3.68
C GLN A 299 13.19 -8.21 -3.52
N LEU A 300 12.74 -7.25 -2.66
CA LEU A 300 13.49 -6.03 -2.39
C LEU A 300 14.81 -6.30 -1.68
N ILE A 301 14.84 -7.26 -0.74
CA ILE A 301 16.06 -7.68 -0.05
C ILE A 301 17.01 -8.38 -1.01
N GLU A 302 16.51 -9.33 -1.81
CA GLU A 302 17.33 -10.06 -2.79
C GLU A 302 17.99 -9.14 -3.82
N LYS A 303 17.30 -8.08 -4.23
CA LYS A 303 17.80 -7.06 -5.17
C LYS A 303 18.61 -5.94 -4.51
N GLU A 304 18.84 -5.97 -3.21
CA GLU A 304 19.53 -4.92 -2.44
C GLU A 304 18.80 -3.56 -2.43
N GLY A 305 17.50 -3.55 -2.71
CA GLY A 305 16.65 -2.35 -2.65
C GLY A 305 16.11 -2.05 -1.25
N LEU A 306 16.17 -3.03 -0.32
CA LEU A 306 15.70 -2.90 1.07
C LEU A 306 16.77 -3.41 2.05
N ALA A 307 17.17 -2.56 2.99
CA ALA A 307 17.97 -2.94 4.13
C ALA A 307 17.08 -3.24 5.35
N VAL A 308 17.25 -4.42 5.96
CA VAL A 308 16.58 -4.77 7.22
C VAL A 308 17.42 -4.32 8.39
N ILE A 309 16.87 -3.44 9.23
CA ILE A 309 17.52 -2.87 10.41
C ILE A 309 16.80 -3.28 11.69
N ARG A 310 17.51 -3.39 12.81
CA ARG A 310 16.97 -3.90 14.08
C ARG A 310 17.07 -2.92 15.24
N SER A 311 17.79 -1.81 15.03
CA SER A 311 18.02 -0.82 16.11
C SER A 311 18.23 0.58 15.55
N ALA A 312 18.22 1.58 16.43
CA ALA A 312 18.57 2.95 16.11
C ALA A 312 20.01 3.07 15.60
N GLU A 313 20.92 2.21 16.11
CA GLU A 313 22.31 2.12 15.68
C GLU A 313 22.39 1.72 14.22
N GLU A 314 21.81 0.58 13.86
CA GLU A 314 21.80 0.06 12.49
C GLU A 314 21.12 1.04 11.51
N LEU A 315 20.03 1.73 11.94
CA LEU A 315 19.38 2.74 11.13
C LEU A 315 20.32 3.90 10.83
N SER A 316 21.00 4.44 11.86
CA SER A 316 21.91 5.57 11.68
C SER A 316 23.12 5.20 10.82
N GLU A 317 23.74 4.05 11.06
CA GLU A 317 24.90 3.55 10.30
C GLU A 317 24.53 3.34 8.83
N LYS A 318 23.37 2.69 8.55
CA LYS A 318 22.93 2.45 7.16
C LYS A 318 22.60 3.73 6.42
N PHE A 319 21.94 4.70 7.08
CA PHE A 319 21.66 5.99 6.47
C PHE A 319 22.96 6.74 6.12
N ILE A 320 23.93 6.79 7.05
CA ILE A 320 25.21 7.46 6.83
C ILE A 320 25.96 6.77 5.67
N GLU A 321 26.05 5.43 5.66
CA GLU A 321 26.66 4.66 4.58
C GLU A 321 26.07 5.04 3.20
N LEU A 322 24.73 5.11 3.11
CA LEU A 322 24.05 5.43 1.86
C LEU A 322 24.33 6.86 1.39
N VAL A 323 24.32 7.82 2.31
CA VAL A 323 24.49 9.25 1.97
C VAL A 323 25.94 9.57 1.63
N GLU A 324 26.92 8.94 2.31
CA GLU A 324 28.34 9.10 2.02
C GLU A 324 28.77 8.40 0.72
N ASN A 325 27.94 7.47 0.19
CA ASN A 325 28.21 6.72 -1.03
C ASN A 325 27.08 6.88 -2.05
N PRO A 326 27.06 7.99 -2.84
CA PRO A 326 26.00 8.28 -3.79
C PRO A 326 25.70 7.18 -4.81
N ASP A 327 26.72 6.42 -5.22
CA ASP A 327 26.56 5.30 -6.14
C ASP A 327 25.80 4.13 -5.48
N VAL A 328 26.05 3.86 -4.19
CA VAL A 328 25.32 2.83 -3.42
C VAL A 328 23.87 3.28 -3.19
N LEU A 329 23.66 4.54 -2.82
CA LEU A 329 22.33 5.13 -2.65
C LEU A 329 21.51 5.00 -3.93
N LYS A 330 22.08 5.41 -5.06
CA LYS A 330 21.44 5.33 -6.37
C LYS A 330 21.13 3.89 -6.76
N LYS A 331 22.10 2.97 -6.64
CA LYS A 331 21.91 1.55 -6.95
C LYS A 331 20.78 0.92 -6.13
N SER A 332 20.73 1.22 -4.83
CA SER A 332 19.66 0.72 -3.95
C SER A 332 18.28 1.26 -4.33
N GLY A 333 18.19 2.55 -4.65
CA GLY A 333 16.95 3.16 -5.14
C GLY A 333 16.48 2.59 -6.49
N GLU A 334 17.40 2.42 -7.45
CA GLU A 334 17.12 1.79 -8.75
C GLU A 334 16.64 0.34 -8.60
N ALA A 335 17.26 -0.42 -7.70
CA ALA A 335 16.85 -1.79 -7.40
C ALA A 335 15.43 -1.85 -6.79
N ALA A 336 15.09 -0.94 -5.88
CA ALA A 336 13.75 -0.82 -5.33
C ALA A 336 12.73 -0.47 -6.41
N PHE A 337 13.06 0.47 -7.29
CA PHE A 337 12.21 0.87 -8.42
C PHE A 337 12.04 -0.27 -9.44
N GLU A 338 13.09 -1.04 -9.74
CA GLU A 338 13.00 -2.22 -10.61
C GLU A 338 12.01 -3.25 -10.08
N VAL A 339 12.06 -3.56 -8.76
CA VAL A 339 11.09 -4.46 -8.12
C VAL A 339 9.68 -3.91 -8.25
N PHE A 340 9.48 -2.62 -8.01
CA PHE A 340 8.18 -1.98 -8.21
C PHE A 340 7.70 -2.12 -9.65
N MET A 341 8.51 -1.82 -10.65
CA MET A 341 8.16 -1.88 -12.07
C MET A 341 7.87 -3.30 -12.55
N THR A 342 8.65 -4.29 -12.10
CA THR A 342 8.45 -5.71 -12.46
C THR A 342 7.11 -6.25 -11.95
N ASN A 343 6.61 -5.71 -10.85
CA ASN A 343 5.34 -6.11 -10.26
C ASN A 343 4.13 -5.30 -10.78
N ARG A 344 4.32 -4.30 -11.64
CA ARG A 344 3.23 -3.54 -12.30
C ARG A 344 2.50 -4.36 -13.36
N GLY A 345 1.36 -3.86 -13.79
CA GLY A 345 0.55 -4.44 -14.87
C GLY A 345 -0.56 -5.38 -14.37
N ALA A 346 -0.82 -5.43 -13.07
CA ALA A 346 -1.93 -6.18 -12.51
C ALA A 346 -3.27 -5.71 -13.08
N LEU A 347 -3.47 -4.40 -13.22
CA LEU A 347 -4.68 -3.81 -13.79
C LEU A 347 -4.94 -4.28 -15.22
N GLU A 348 -3.94 -4.20 -16.09
CA GLU A 348 -4.08 -4.63 -17.49
C GLU A 348 -4.35 -6.14 -17.59
N LYS A 349 -3.66 -6.95 -16.79
CA LYS A 349 -3.94 -8.39 -16.72
C LYS A 349 -5.38 -8.67 -16.29
N ILE A 350 -5.85 -8.01 -15.22
CA ILE A 350 -7.22 -8.18 -14.74
C ILE A 350 -8.23 -7.76 -15.81
N ILE A 351 -8.04 -6.61 -16.45
CA ILE A 351 -8.93 -6.14 -17.51
C ILE A 351 -8.95 -7.12 -18.68
N ASN A 352 -7.80 -7.64 -19.11
CA ASN A 352 -7.73 -8.62 -20.21
C ASN A 352 -8.52 -9.90 -19.89
N TYR A 353 -8.44 -10.41 -18.65
CA TYR A 353 -9.24 -11.57 -18.25
C TYR A 353 -10.74 -11.28 -18.11
N LEU A 354 -11.11 -10.03 -17.87
CA LEU A 354 -12.50 -9.62 -17.74
C LEU A 354 -13.13 -9.18 -19.08
N GLN A 355 -12.36 -9.02 -20.17
CA GLN A 355 -12.87 -8.52 -21.45
C GLN A 355 -14.04 -9.36 -21.99
N GLU A 356 -13.86 -10.68 -22.11
CA GLU A 356 -14.90 -11.57 -22.62
C GLU A 356 -16.16 -11.56 -21.73
N PRO A 357 -16.08 -11.75 -20.40
CA PRO A 357 -17.25 -11.66 -19.54
C PRO A 357 -17.96 -10.29 -19.55
N LEU A 358 -17.23 -9.19 -19.76
CA LEU A 358 -17.81 -7.83 -19.78
C LEU A 358 -18.54 -7.52 -21.09
N GLN A 359 -18.30 -8.27 -22.17
CA GLN A 359 -18.95 -8.12 -23.48
C GLN A 359 -20.17 -9.01 -23.64
N ALA A 360 -20.30 -10.07 -22.82
CA ALA A 360 -21.45 -11.00 -22.82
C ALA A 360 -22.66 -10.41 -22.07
#